data_41c6ac7341931b69de85145f5ce2eef9
#
_entry.id   41c6ac7341931b69de85145f5ce2eef9
#
_cell.length_a   1.000
_cell.length_b   1.000
_cell.length_c   1.000
_cell.angle_alpha   90.00
_cell.angle_beta   90.00
_cell.angle_gamma   90.00
#
_symmetry.space_group_name_H-M   'P 1'
#
loop_
_entity.id
_entity.type
_entity.pdbx_description
1 polymer ?
#
loop_
_entity_poly.entity_id
_entity_poly.type
_entity_poly.pdbx_seq_one_letter_code
_entity_poly.pdbx_strand_id
1 'polypeptide(L)'
;MLNYTSASSASLTSDLSKSLESKHGIKTLGVQADLGTPQGPADLVAAVKQHFSDSGAFQIDIIVNNAGVALNNKIPEVQVSEFETTYKVNVLGPLLLIQAAQPYLPNDRSGRIINLSSVSSSTGFIGQSVYGGSKAAVEAMTRTWARELSERATVNAINPGPVLGPMYAANTDEFKAGIKGWIEHTPLMRARQGIDADELVEDAKTSGGRPAYTSEVAGIVGMLCSEDAAWCTGQVVCANGGMLMLH
;
A
#
# COMPACT_ATOMS: atom_id res chain seq x y z
N MET A 1 -8.54 -1.28 -12.61
CA MET A 1 -9.59 -0.94 -11.62
C MET A 1 -9.00 -0.07 -10.50
N LEU A 2 -9.74 0.92 -10.04
CA LEU A 2 -9.41 1.81 -8.92
C LEU A 2 -10.49 1.69 -7.85
N ASN A 3 -10.12 1.45 -6.59
CA ASN A 3 -11.04 1.44 -5.45
C ASN A 3 -10.94 2.75 -4.67
N TYR A 4 -12.07 3.25 -4.18
CA TYR A 4 -12.14 4.37 -3.25
C TYR A 4 -13.25 4.13 -2.21
N THR A 5 -13.12 4.71 -1.02
CA THR A 5 -14.05 4.44 0.09
C THR A 5 -15.17 5.48 0.18
N SER A 6 -14.85 6.78 0.05
CA SER A 6 -15.80 7.86 0.28
C SER A 6 -16.28 8.53 -1.01
N ALA A 7 -17.51 9.01 -1.03
CA ALA A 7 -18.07 9.77 -2.15
C ALA A 7 -17.24 11.02 -2.51
N SER A 8 -16.53 11.61 -1.54
CA SER A 8 -15.61 12.74 -1.79
C SER A 8 -14.45 12.39 -2.73
N SER A 9 -14.08 11.13 -2.86
CA SER A 9 -13.02 10.67 -3.77
C SER A 9 -13.51 10.30 -5.17
N ALA A 10 -14.83 10.35 -5.42
CA ALA A 10 -15.42 9.92 -6.69
C ALA A 10 -14.90 10.75 -7.89
N SER A 11 -14.85 12.08 -7.75
CA SER A 11 -14.35 12.97 -8.82
C SER A 11 -12.88 12.69 -9.12
N LEU A 12 -12.02 12.63 -8.11
CA LEU A 12 -10.59 12.34 -8.28
C LEU A 12 -10.38 10.97 -8.94
N THR A 13 -11.17 9.97 -8.57
CA THR A 13 -11.08 8.64 -9.17
C THR A 13 -11.52 8.66 -10.64
N SER A 14 -12.59 9.41 -10.97
CA SER A 14 -13.06 9.58 -12.35
C SER A 14 -12.01 10.29 -13.22
N ASP A 15 -11.39 11.35 -12.70
CA ASP A 15 -10.38 12.11 -13.43
C ASP A 15 -9.11 11.28 -13.68
N LEU A 16 -8.69 10.51 -12.66
CA LEU A 16 -7.57 9.56 -12.81
C LEU A 16 -7.91 8.48 -13.84
N SER A 17 -9.11 7.91 -13.80
CA SER A 17 -9.58 6.92 -14.78
C SER A 17 -9.46 7.45 -16.21
N LYS A 18 -10.04 8.63 -16.49
CA LYS A 18 -9.98 9.28 -17.81
C LYS A 18 -8.53 9.55 -18.26
N SER A 19 -7.69 10.00 -17.33
CA SER A 19 -6.27 10.24 -17.61
C SER A 19 -5.55 8.96 -18.02
N LEU A 20 -5.78 7.86 -17.31
CA LEU A 20 -5.18 6.55 -17.60
C LEU A 20 -5.68 6.01 -18.95
N GLU A 21 -6.98 6.10 -19.22
CA GLU A 21 -7.57 5.70 -20.52
C GLU A 21 -6.97 6.47 -21.67
N SER A 22 -6.92 7.80 -21.54
CA SER A 22 -6.36 8.68 -22.58
C SER A 22 -4.87 8.44 -22.83
N LYS A 23 -4.09 8.26 -21.75
CA LYS A 23 -2.64 8.13 -21.83
C LYS A 23 -2.17 6.75 -22.29
N HIS A 24 -2.91 5.71 -21.93
CA HIS A 24 -2.43 4.33 -22.10
C HIS A 24 -3.35 3.47 -22.98
N GLY A 25 -4.51 3.99 -23.42
CA GLY A 25 -5.46 3.21 -24.25
C GLY A 25 -6.07 2.00 -23.51
N ILE A 26 -6.15 2.05 -22.19
CA ILE A 26 -6.65 0.96 -21.36
C ILE A 26 -8.10 1.20 -20.93
N LYS A 27 -8.83 0.13 -20.61
CA LYS A 27 -10.14 0.20 -19.99
C LYS A 27 -9.99 0.36 -18.48
N THR A 28 -10.70 1.29 -17.86
CA THR A 28 -10.67 1.52 -16.41
C THR A 28 -12.04 1.39 -15.77
N LEU A 29 -12.07 1.20 -14.45
CA LEU A 29 -13.26 1.19 -13.61
C LEU A 29 -12.93 1.78 -12.25
N GLY A 30 -13.66 2.79 -11.81
CA GLY A 30 -13.66 3.27 -10.43
C GLY A 30 -14.80 2.62 -9.65
N VAL A 31 -14.50 2.01 -8.50
CA VAL A 31 -15.49 1.35 -7.65
C VAL A 31 -15.46 1.93 -6.24
N GLN A 32 -16.60 2.42 -5.78
CA GLN A 32 -16.76 2.80 -4.37
C GLN A 32 -17.04 1.54 -3.55
N ALA A 33 -16.10 1.16 -2.69
CA ALA A 33 -16.26 0.06 -1.75
C ALA A 33 -15.43 0.31 -0.49
N ASP A 34 -16.04 0.15 0.68
CA ASP A 34 -15.35 0.22 1.96
C ASP A 34 -14.76 -1.14 2.31
N LEU A 35 -13.45 -1.26 2.13
CA LEU A 35 -12.71 -2.50 2.42
C LEU A 35 -12.62 -2.82 3.91
N GLY A 36 -12.93 -1.88 4.79
CA GLY A 36 -13.06 -2.12 6.24
C GLY A 36 -14.35 -2.83 6.66
N THR A 37 -15.25 -3.12 5.73
CA THR A 37 -16.49 -3.85 5.98
C THR A 37 -16.41 -5.31 5.49
N PRO A 38 -17.16 -6.24 6.10
CA PRO A 38 -17.16 -7.64 5.64
C PRO A 38 -17.61 -7.82 4.18
N GLN A 39 -18.48 -6.96 3.68
CA GLN A 39 -19.07 -7.06 2.33
C GLN A 39 -18.27 -6.30 1.26
N GLY A 40 -17.63 -5.19 1.62
CA GLY A 40 -16.96 -4.30 0.65
C GLY A 40 -15.98 -4.98 -0.30
N PRO A 41 -15.09 -5.87 0.15
CA PRO A 41 -14.19 -6.61 -0.72
C PRO A 41 -14.90 -7.51 -1.74
N ALA A 42 -15.99 -8.18 -1.34
CA ALA A 42 -16.79 -9.02 -2.24
C ALA A 42 -17.52 -8.17 -3.28
N ASP A 43 -18.12 -7.05 -2.87
CA ASP A 43 -18.78 -6.11 -3.78
C ASP A 43 -17.80 -5.53 -4.80
N LEU A 44 -16.58 -5.21 -4.37
CA LEU A 44 -15.52 -4.73 -5.25
C LEU A 44 -15.22 -5.77 -6.34
N VAL A 45 -14.96 -7.02 -5.98
CA VAL A 45 -14.65 -8.10 -6.94
C VAL A 45 -15.84 -8.36 -7.88
N ALA A 46 -17.07 -8.35 -7.34
CA ALA A 46 -18.29 -8.52 -8.16
C ALA A 46 -18.44 -7.41 -9.22
N ALA A 47 -18.25 -6.15 -8.83
CA ALA A 47 -18.31 -5.01 -9.76
C ALA A 47 -17.21 -5.10 -10.84
N VAL A 48 -15.99 -5.47 -10.48
CA VAL A 48 -14.89 -5.67 -11.42
C VAL A 48 -15.20 -6.80 -12.41
N LYS A 49 -15.70 -7.93 -11.91
CA LYS A 49 -16.12 -9.05 -12.74
C LYS A 49 -17.20 -8.63 -13.72
N GLN A 50 -18.26 -7.95 -13.25
CA GLN A 50 -19.33 -7.48 -14.11
C GLN A 50 -18.83 -6.57 -15.24
N HIS A 51 -17.87 -5.68 -14.95
CA HIS A 51 -17.37 -4.69 -15.92
C HIS A 51 -16.41 -5.29 -16.96
N PHE A 52 -15.61 -6.30 -16.60
CA PHE A 52 -14.54 -6.83 -17.44
C PHE A 52 -14.83 -8.23 -18.03
N SER A 53 -16.05 -8.77 -17.86
CA SER A 53 -16.42 -10.10 -18.36
C SER A 53 -16.85 -10.14 -19.84
N ASP A 54 -16.78 -9.03 -20.59
CA ASP A 54 -17.32 -8.92 -21.94
C ASP A 54 -16.67 -9.80 -23.01
N SER A 55 -15.50 -10.41 -22.75
CA SER A 55 -14.66 -11.03 -23.78
C SER A 55 -14.14 -12.43 -23.46
N GLY A 56 -14.67 -13.12 -22.45
CA GLY A 56 -14.22 -14.48 -22.13
C GLY A 56 -14.19 -14.79 -20.62
N ALA A 57 -13.34 -15.72 -20.21
CA ALA A 57 -13.17 -16.05 -18.80
C ALA A 57 -12.55 -14.86 -18.05
N PHE A 58 -13.24 -14.37 -17.02
CA PHE A 58 -12.76 -13.30 -16.17
C PHE A 58 -11.55 -13.78 -15.33
N GLN A 59 -10.48 -13.01 -15.34
CA GLN A 59 -9.25 -13.28 -14.58
C GLN A 59 -8.74 -12.01 -13.90
N ILE A 60 -8.15 -12.17 -12.73
CA ILE A 60 -7.47 -11.11 -11.97
C ILE A 60 -5.99 -11.45 -11.90
N ASP A 61 -5.17 -10.73 -12.64
CA ASP A 61 -3.73 -11.01 -12.74
C ASP A 61 -2.95 -10.32 -11.62
N ILE A 62 -3.34 -9.10 -11.24
CA ILE A 62 -2.59 -8.28 -10.28
C ILE A 62 -3.52 -7.73 -9.22
N ILE A 63 -3.15 -7.89 -7.94
CA ILE A 63 -3.81 -7.25 -6.80
C ILE A 63 -2.77 -6.43 -6.03
N VAL A 64 -3.06 -5.14 -5.81
CA VAL A 64 -2.26 -4.28 -4.95
C VAL A 64 -3.11 -3.86 -3.75
N ASN A 65 -2.84 -4.45 -2.60
CA ASN A 65 -3.45 -4.11 -1.32
C ASN A 65 -2.80 -2.84 -0.76
N ASN A 66 -3.24 -1.68 -1.28
CA ASN A 66 -2.70 -0.37 -0.91
C ASN A 66 -3.55 0.38 0.11
N ALA A 67 -4.86 0.11 0.17
CA ALA A 67 -5.75 0.77 1.14
C ALA A 67 -5.24 0.61 2.56
N GLY A 68 -5.26 1.69 3.35
CA GLY A 68 -4.81 1.66 4.72
C GLY A 68 -5.07 2.96 5.45
N VAL A 69 -5.14 2.85 6.77
CA VAL A 69 -5.27 3.98 7.70
C VAL A 69 -4.16 3.91 8.74
N ALA A 70 -3.70 5.08 9.19
CA ALA A 70 -2.73 5.21 10.27
C ALA A 70 -3.29 6.17 11.33
N LEU A 71 -3.61 5.63 12.50
CA LEU A 71 -4.00 6.37 13.68
C LEU A 71 -2.85 6.23 14.68
N ASN A 72 -2.25 7.37 15.06
CA ASN A 72 -1.01 7.39 15.84
C ASN A 72 -1.29 7.95 17.23
N ASN A 73 -1.35 7.06 18.22
CA ASN A 73 -1.54 7.43 19.63
C ASN A 73 -0.59 6.64 20.54
N LYS A 74 -0.11 7.30 21.61
CA LYS A 74 0.66 6.62 22.65
C LYS A 74 -0.23 5.61 23.39
N ILE A 75 0.36 4.56 23.96
CA ILE A 75 -0.37 3.45 24.58
C ILE A 75 -1.51 3.91 25.52
N PRO A 76 -1.33 4.90 26.41
CA PRO A 76 -2.42 5.33 27.30
C PRO A 76 -3.59 6.02 26.59
N GLU A 77 -3.41 6.48 25.36
CA GLU A 77 -4.37 7.27 24.58
C GLU A 77 -5.12 6.44 23.54
N VAL A 78 -4.63 5.22 23.25
CA VAL A 78 -5.23 4.33 22.23
C VAL A 78 -6.66 3.97 22.61
N GLN A 79 -7.60 4.26 21.72
CA GLN A 79 -9.00 3.86 21.85
C GLN A 79 -9.25 2.51 21.17
N VAL A 80 -10.15 1.70 21.74
CA VAL A 80 -10.54 0.40 21.15
C VAL A 80 -11.06 0.57 19.72
N SER A 81 -11.84 1.62 19.47
CA SER A 81 -12.37 1.95 18.14
C SER A 81 -11.29 2.23 17.10
N GLU A 82 -10.17 2.81 17.51
CA GLU A 82 -9.01 3.05 16.63
C GLU A 82 -8.32 1.74 16.26
N PHE A 83 -8.14 0.86 17.23
CA PHE A 83 -7.63 -0.48 17.00
C PHE A 83 -8.53 -1.25 16.03
N GLU A 84 -9.83 -1.28 16.28
CA GLU A 84 -10.79 -1.95 15.42
C GLU A 84 -10.79 -1.38 14.00
N THR A 85 -10.83 -0.07 13.83
CA THR A 85 -10.81 0.59 12.53
C THR A 85 -9.53 0.26 11.77
N THR A 86 -8.38 0.35 12.44
CA THR A 86 -7.09 0.07 11.81
C THR A 86 -6.99 -1.38 11.35
N TYR A 87 -7.38 -2.33 12.21
CA TYR A 87 -7.32 -3.75 11.84
C TYR A 87 -8.38 -4.16 10.84
N LYS A 88 -9.58 -3.59 10.88
CA LYS A 88 -10.61 -3.81 9.84
C LYS A 88 -10.11 -3.40 8.45
N VAL A 89 -9.52 -2.21 8.33
CA VAL A 89 -9.03 -1.72 7.03
C VAL A 89 -7.71 -2.38 6.63
N ASN A 90 -6.72 -2.39 7.52
CA ASN A 90 -5.35 -2.77 7.15
C ASN A 90 -5.11 -4.29 7.11
N VAL A 91 -5.90 -5.07 7.85
CA VAL A 91 -5.67 -6.52 8.01
C VAL A 91 -6.83 -7.34 7.45
N LEU A 92 -8.06 -7.11 7.94
CA LEU A 92 -9.22 -7.86 7.51
C LEU A 92 -9.59 -7.57 6.05
N GLY A 93 -9.54 -6.30 5.62
CA GLY A 93 -9.83 -5.89 4.24
C GLY A 93 -9.00 -6.64 3.20
N PRO A 94 -7.66 -6.63 3.27
CA PRO A 94 -6.81 -7.42 2.40
C PRO A 94 -7.12 -8.93 2.43
N LEU A 95 -7.36 -9.52 3.60
CA LEU A 95 -7.72 -10.93 3.73
C LEU A 95 -9.01 -11.26 2.95
N LEU A 96 -10.06 -10.48 3.19
CA LEU A 96 -11.35 -10.68 2.51
C LEU A 96 -11.27 -10.39 1.01
N LEU A 97 -10.43 -9.44 0.59
CA LEU A 97 -10.22 -9.18 -0.83
C LEU A 97 -9.54 -10.36 -1.52
N ILE A 98 -8.50 -10.94 -0.92
CA ILE A 98 -7.86 -12.15 -1.46
C ILE A 98 -8.85 -13.32 -1.46
N GLN A 99 -9.63 -13.51 -0.40
CA GLN A 99 -10.66 -14.55 -0.36
C GLN A 99 -11.68 -14.42 -1.50
N ALA A 100 -12.16 -13.20 -1.77
CA ALA A 100 -13.11 -12.93 -2.86
C ALA A 100 -12.48 -13.07 -4.26
N ALA A 101 -11.21 -12.71 -4.41
CA ALA A 101 -10.49 -12.71 -5.68
C ALA A 101 -9.89 -14.08 -6.04
N GLN A 102 -9.60 -14.93 -5.05
CA GLN A 102 -8.92 -16.23 -5.24
C GLN A 102 -9.51 -17.10 -6.36
N PRO A 103 -10.85 -17.24 -6.55
CA PRO A 103 -11.40 -18.05 -7.64
C PRO A 103 -11.02 -17.56 -9.04
N TYR A 104 -10.64 -16.30 -9.16
CA TYR A 104 -10.34 -15.63 -10.43
C TYR A 104 -8.86 -15.40 -10.67
N LEU A 105 -7.97 -15.84 -9.79
CA LEU A 105 -6.53 -15.79 -10.02
C LEU A 105 -6.11 -16.75 -11.14
N PRO A 106 -5.01 -16.49 -11.86
CA PRO A 106 -4.43 -17.41 -12.85
C PRO A 106 -4.18 -18.82 -12.29
N ASN A 107 -3.98 -19.81 -13.16
CA ASN A 107 -3.64 -21.19 -12.79
C ASN A 107 -2.22 -21.59 -13.22
N ASP A 108 -1.40 -20.61 -13.62
CA ASP A 108 -0.08 -20.79 -14.24
C ASP A 108 1.03 -20.01 -13.51
N ARG A 109 0.78 -19.54 -12.28
CA ARG A 109 1.69 -18.72 -11.45
C ARG A 109 1.97 -17.32 -12.00
N SER A 110 1.22 -16.86 -13.01
CA SER A 110 1.39 -15.52 -13.57
C SER A 110 0.80 -14.41 -12.69
N GLY A 111 -0.01 -14.74 -11.70
CA GLY A 111 -0.61 -13.77 -10.78
C GLY A 111 0.41 -13.05 -9.89
N ARG A 112 0.09 -11.81 -9.50
CA ARG A 112 0.92 -10.97 -8.62
C ARG A 112 0.08 -10.34 -7.53
N ILE A 113 0.46 -10.52 -6.28
CA ILE A 113 -0.20 -9.92 -5.12
C ILE A 113 0.83 -9.12 -4.35
N ILE A 114 0.61 -7.82 -4.22
CA ILE A 114 1.50 -6.89 -3.54
C ILE A 114 0.77 -6.27 -2.35
N ASN A 115 1.31 -6.46 -1.16
CA ASN A 115 0.77 -5.91 0.07
C ASN A 115 1.60 -4.70 0.53
N LEU A 116 0.95 -3.55 0.77
CA LEU A 116 1.61 -2.36 1.31
C LEU A 116 1.72 -2.49 2.83
N SER A 117 2.92 -2.85 3.30
CA SER A 117 3.33 -2.78 4.70
C SER A 117 3.85 -1.38 5.05
N SER A 118 4.78 -1.26 5.94
CA SER A 118 5.47 -0.03 6.36
C SER A 118 6.73 -0.40 7.14
N VAL A 119 7.73 0.48 7.15
CA VAL A 119 8.86 0.40 8.11
C VAL A 119 8.37 0.32 9.56
N SER A 120 7.19 0.86 9.84
CA SER A 120 6.56 0.82 11.18
C SER A 120 6.29 -0.59 11.70
N SER A 121 6.25 -1.59 10.82
CA SER A 121 6.15 -3.01 11.23
C SER A 121 7.35 -3.48 12.06
N SER A 122 8.48 -2.80 11.96
CA SER A 122 9.77 -3.24 12.52
C SER A 122 10.58 -2.16 13.24
N THR A 123 10.28 -0.85 13.02
CA THR A 123 11.08 0.25 13.60
C THR A 123 10.71 0.62 15.02
N GLY A 124 9.47 0.32 15.46
CA GLY A 124 8.99 0.68 16.79
C GLY A 124 8.82 2.19 17.02
N PHE A 125 8.31 2.93 16.03
CA PHE A 125 8.01 4.36 16.20
C PHE A 125 7.02 4.59 17.33
N ILE A 126 7.30 5.59 18.17
CA ILE A 126 6.42 5.98 19.28
C ILE A 126 5.05 6.38 18.71
N GLY A 127 3.98 5.92 19.35
CA GLY A 127 2.60 6.20 18.92
C GLY A 127 2.07 5.23 17.85
N GLN A 128 2.84 4.28 17.36
CA GLN A 128 2.43 3.40 16.28
C GLN A 128 2.19 1.93 16.69
N SER A 129 1.88 1.66 17.95
CA SER A 129 1.60 0.29 18.42
C SER A 129 0.53 -0.41 17.58
N VAL A 130 -0.58 0.29 17.27
CA VAL A 130 -1.71 -0.27 16.52
C VAL A 130 -1.37 -0.35 15.04
N TYR A 131 -0.89 0.75 14.46
CA TYR A 131 -0.56 0.80 13.04
C TYR A 131 0.59 -0.16 12.70
N GLY A 132 1.71 -0.09 13.41
CA GLY A 132 2.87 -0.97 13.20
C GLY A 132 2.49 -2.45 13.36
N GLY A 133 1.70 -2.77 14.41
CA GLY A 133 1.16 -4.13 14.61
C GLY A 133 0.30 -4.60 13.44
N SER A 134 -0.56 -3.75 12.88
CA SER A 134 -1.37 -4.08 11.70
C SER A 134 -0.52 -4.37 10.46
N LYS A 135 0.57 -3.62 10.27
CA LYS A 135 1.49 -3.81 9.14
C LYS A 135 2.36 -5.07 9.32
N ALA A 136 2.78 -5.38 10.54
CA ALA A 136 3.45 -6.65 10.86
C ALA A 136 2.52 -7.86 10.61
N ALA A 137 1.23 -7.74 10.92
CA ALA A 137 0.25 -8.77 10.60
C ALA A 137 0.15 -9.03 9.09
N VAL A 138 0.13 -7.98 8.27
CA VAL A 138 0.12 -8.10 6.79
C VAL A 138 1.37 -8.82 6.28
N GLU A 139 2.54 -8.54 6.85
CA GLU A 139 3.78 -9.23 6.49
C GLU A 139 3.75 -10.72 6.86
N ALA A 140 3.15 -11.06 8.00
CA ALA A 140 2.95 -12.46 8.38
C ALA A 140 1.99 -13.18 7.42
N MET A 141 0.86 -12.55 7.09
CA MET A 141 -0.11 -13.08 6.11
C MET A 141 0.51 -13.25 4.72
N THR A 142 1.36 -12.31 4.29
CA THR A 142 2.09 -12.39 3.00
C THR A 142 2.86 -13.70 2.88
N ARG A 143 3.58 -14.11 3.92
CA ARG A 143 4.34 -15.37 3.94
C ARG A 143 3.44 -16.61 3.85
N THR A 144 2.29 -16.59 4.51
CA THR A 144 1.31 -17.68 4.46
C THR A 144 0.67 -17.76 3.07
N TRP A 145 0.19 -16.63 2.55
CA TRP A 145 -0.46 -16.58 1.23
C TRP A 145 0.48 -16.96 0.09
N ALA A 146 1.77 -16.64 0.20
CA ALA A 146 2.78 -17.08 -0.78
C ALA A 146 2.86 -18.61 -0.90
N ARG A 147 2.56 -19.35 0.19
CA ARG A 147 2.52 -20.81 0.18
C ARG A 147 1.16 -21.35 -0.30
N GLU A 148 0.08 -20.77 0.20
CA GLU A 148 -1.29 -21.21 -0.14
C GLU A 148 -1.65 -20.95 -1.60
N LEU A 149 -1.09 -19.87 -2.20
CA LEU A 149 -1.38 -19.45 -3.56
C LEU A 149 -0.24 -19.76 -4.57
N SER A 150 0.70 -20.61 -4.19
CA SER A 150 1.93 -20.87 -4.97
C SER A 150 1.71 -21.32 -6.42
N GLU A 151 0.58 -21.98 -6.71
CA GLU A 151 0.21 -22.39 -8.08
C GLU A 151 -0.55 -21.29 -8.85
N ARG A 152 -0.85 -20.17 -8.20
CA ARG A 152 -1.68 -19.11 -8.73
C ARG A 152 -0.93 -17.78 -8.89
N ALA A 153 -0.18 -17.38 -7.86
CA ALA A 153 0.42 -16.05 -7.80
C ALA A 153 1.69 -16.04 -6.94
N THR A 154 2.59 -15.09 -7.20
CA THR A 154 3.55 -14.64 -6.19
C THR A 154 2.88 -13.65 -5.26
N VAL A 155 3.24 -13.70 -3.98
CA VAL A 155 2.71 -12.80 -2.95
C VAL A 155 3.87 -12.16 -2.21
N ASN A 156 4.00 -10.84 -2.30
CA ASN A 156 5.05 -10.09 -1.64
C ASN A 156 4.48 -8.88 -0.90
N ALA A 157 5.18 -8.42 0.11
CA ALA A 157 4.95 -7.14 0.74
C ALA A 157 6.08 -6.17 0.40
N ILE A 158 5.79 -4.87 0.44
CA ILE A 158 6.81 -3.81 0.49
C ILE A 158 6.64 -3.03 1.79
N ASN A 159 7.74 -2.50 2.35
CA ASN A 159 7.70 -1.68 3.56
C ASN A 159 8.24 -0.26 3.29
N PRO A 160 7.41 0.63 2.74
CA PRO A 160 7.79 2.02 2.54
C PRO A 160 8.14 2.72 3.85
N GLY A 161 9.09 3.66 3.77
CA GLY A 161 9.28 4.71 4.76
C GLY A 161 8.25 5.83 4.58
N PRO A 162 8.53 7.06 5.07
CA PRO A 162 7.73 8.24 4.78
C PRO A 162 7.60 8.48 3.27
N VAL A 163 6.35 8.66 2.80
CA VAL A 163 6.02 8.91 1.39
C VAL A 163 5.18 10.17 1.29
N LEU A 164 5.46 11.04 0.32
CA LEU A 164 4.68 12.24 0.05
C LEU A 164 3.21 11.88 -0.19
N GLY A 165 2.33 12.56 0.52
CA GLY A 165 0.90 12.38 0.39
C GLY A 165 0.12 12.76 1.65
N PRO A 166 -1.22 12.67 1.59
CA PRO A 166 -2.10 13.12 2.68
C PRO A 166 -1.81 12.43 4.03
N MET A 167 -1.48 11.13 4.01
CA MET A 167 -1.17 10.39 5.24
C MET A 167 0.08 10.93 5.94
N TYR A 168 1.15 11.26 5.19
CA TYR A 168 2.36 11.86 5.76
C TYR A 168 2.12 13.30 6.20
N ALA A 169 1.39 14.08 5.42
CA ALA A 169 1.06 15.47 5.74
C ALA A 169 0.21 15.59 7.03
N ALA A 170 -0.68 14.63 7.27
CA ALA A 170 -1.54 14.60 8.45
C ALA A 170 -0.83 14.24 9.77
N ASN A 171 0.44 13.82 9.73
CA ASN A 171 1.19 13.56 10.96
C ASN A 171 1.44 14.85 11.75
N THR A 172 1.39 14.72 13.07
CA THR A 172 1.69 15.85 13.99
C THR A 172 3.16 16.24 13.91
N ASP A 173 3.46 17.50 14.29
CA ASP A 173 4.85 17.97 14.34
C ASP A 173 5.68 17.18 15.37
N GLU A 174 5.06 16.75 16.48
CA GLU A 174 5.69 15.88 17.47
C GLU A 174 6.13 14.54 16.85
N PHE A 175 5.26 13.90 16.06
CA PHE A 175 5.59 12.66 15.38
C PHE A 175 6.71 12.87 14.35
N LYS A 176 6.62 13.93 13.54
CA LYS A 176 7.65 14.27 12.54
C LYS A 176 9.00 14.53 13.20
N ALA A 177 9.01 15.27 14.33
CA ALA A 177 10.22 15.48 15.11
C ALA A 177 10.80 14.17 15.68
N GLY A 178 9.94 13.27 16.13
CA GLY A 178 10.34 11.95 16.66
C GLY A 178 10.99 11.02 15.64
N ILE A 179 10.65 11.14 14.36
CA ILE A 179 11.25 10.33 13.29
C ILE A 179 12.37 11.03 12.53
N LYS A 180 12.67 12.29 12.86
CA LYS A 180 13.66 13.11 12.14
C LYS A 180 15.02 12.42 12.05
N GLY A 181 15.54 11.87 13.13
CA GLY A 181 16.83 11.18 13.14
C GLY A 181 16.88 9.95 12.22
N TRP A 182 15.74 9.25 12.06
CA TRP A 182 15.63 8.17 11.09
C TRP A 182 15.74 8.69 9.66
N ILE A 183 15.06 9.81 9.35
CA ILE A 183 15.09 10.43 8.03
C ILE A 183 16.49 10.93 7.70
N GLU A 184 17.17 11.62 8.63
CA GLU A 184 18.53 12.16 8.48
C GLU A 184 19.56 11.07 8.13
N HIS A 185 19.41 9.87 8.69
CA HIS A 185 20.32 8.75 8.47
C HIS A 185 19.91 7.85 7.29
N THR A 186 18.77 8.14 6.64
CA THR A 186 18.30 7.35 5.49
C THR A 186 19.00 7.79 4.20
N PRO A 187 19.75 6.90 3.52
CA PRO A 187 20.60 7.26 2.39
C PRO A 187 19.89 8.02 1.27
N LEU A 188 18.68 7.57 0.88
CA LEU A 188 17.95 8.17 -0.25
C LEU A 188 16.97 9.29 0.14
N MET A 189 16.87 9.64 1.42
CA MET A 189 16.02 10.74 1.89
C MET A 189 16.73 12.10 1.94
N ARG A 190 18.01 12.17 1.59
CA ARG A 190 18.72 13.45 1.48
C ARG A 190 18.11 14.27 0.34
N ALA A 191 17.56 15.43 0.68
CA ALA A 191 17.09 16.39 -0.32
C ALA A 191 18.28 17.02 -1.09
N ARG A 192 18.13 17.19 -2.41
CA ARG A 192 19.20 17.63 -3.30
C ARG A 192 18.80 18.91 -4.01
N GLN A 193 19.50 19.99 -3.72
CA GLN A 193 19.26 21.29 -4.36
C GLN A 193 19.44 21.19 -5.88
N GLY A 194 18.50 21.78 -6.62
CA GLY A 194 18.49 21.76 -8.09
C GLY A 194 18.04 20.44 -8.73
N ILE A 195 17.66 19.43 -7.92
CA ILE A 195 17.14 18.13 -8.38
C ILE A 195 15.75 17.89 -7.81
N ASP A 196 15.62 17.95 -6.48
CA ASP A 196 14.32 17.84 -5.80
C ASP A 196 13.60 19.19 -5.81
N ALA A 197 12.27 19.21 -5.64
CA ALA A 197 11.50 20.45 -5.62
C ALA A 197 11.98 21.38 -4.50
N ASP A 198 12.04 22.68 -4.75
CA ASP A 198 12.56 23.67 -3.80
C ASP A 198 11.84 23.64 -2.45
N GLU A 199 10.52 23.38 -2.44
CA GLU A 199 9.72 23.22 -1.24
C GLU A 199 10.21 22.04 -0.38
N LEU A 200 10.55 20.91 -0.99
CA LEU A 200 11.08 19.74 -0.27
C LEU A 200 12.52 19.98 0.23
N VAL A 201 13.30 20.75 -0.50
CA VAL A 201 14.65 21.14 -0.05
C VAL A 201 14.56 22.04 1.17
N GLU A 202 13.60 22.97 1.19
CA GLU A 202 13.37 23.85 2.36
C GLU A 202 12.83 23.04 3.55
N ASP A 203 11.81 22.21 3.35
CA ASP A 203 11.23 21.37 4.40
C ASP A 203 12.27 20.41 5.01
N ALA A 204 13.21 19.92 4.20
CA ALA A 204 14.27 19.01 4.64
C ALA A 204 15.18 19.61 5.73
N LYS A 205 15.30 20.92 5.82
CA LYS A 205 16.07 21.59 6.88
C LYS A 205 15.50 21.34 8.27
N THR A 206 14.19 21.17 8.35
CA THR A 206 13.47 20.91 9.61
C THR A 206 13.15 19.43 9.82
N SER A 207 12.77 18.71 8.76
CA SER A 207 12.37 17.29 8.80
C SER A 207 13.54 16.30 8.74
N GLY A 208 14.75 16.78 8.45
CA GLY A 208 15.95 15.93 8.33
C GLY A 208 16.19 15.34 6.95
N GLY A 209 15.26 15.53 6.02
CA GLY A 209 15.32 15.02 4.65
C GLY A 209 13.96 15.07 3.97
N ARG A 210 13.84 14.49 2.78
CA ARG A 210 12.58 14.40 2.05
C ARG A 210 11.92 13.03 2.18
N PRO A 211 10.60 12.94 2.26
CA PRO A 211 9.89 11.68 2.02
C PRO A 211 10.12 11.17 0.59
N ALA A 212 9.87 9.88 0.37
CA ALA A 212 9.88 9.32 -0.97
C ALA A 212 8.79 9.97 -1.85
N TYR A 213 9.05 10.13 -3.14
CA TYR A 213 7.98 10.39 -4.11
C TYR A 213 7.11 9.14 -4.26
N THR A 214 5.82 9.32 -4.52
CA THR A 214 4.91 8.19 -4.79
C THR A 214 5.37 7.33 -5.97
N SER A 215 5.99 7.96 -6.99
CA SER A 215 6.56 7.27 -8.15
C SER A 215 7.74 6.36 -7.80
N GLU A 216 8.55 6.69 -6.78
CA GLU A 216 9.67 5.86 -6.34
C GLU A 216 9.17 4.56 -5.72
N VAL A 217 8.10 4.62 -4.91
CA VAL A 217 7.46 3.45 -4.31
C VAL A 217 6.69 2.65 -5.37
N ALA A 218 5.95 3.33 -6.25
CA ALA A 218 5.20 2.70 -7.34
C ALA A 218 6.12 1.94 -8.31
N GLY A 219 7.34 2.42 -8.56
CA GLY A 219 8.34 1.72 -9.36
C GLY A 219 8.70 0.35 -8.80
N ILE A 220 8.84 0.22 -7.47
CA ILE A 220 9.11 -1.06 -6.81
C ILE A 220 7.89 -1.99 -6.89
N VAL A 221 6.67 -1.45 -6.71
CA VAL A 221 5.43 -2.22 -6.93
C VAL A 221 5.38 -2.75 -8.37
N GLY A 222 5.66 -1.88 -9.37
CA GLY A 222 5.70 -2.26 -10.78
C GLY A 222 6.71 -3.36 -11.08
N MET A 223 7.91 -3.29 -10.52
CA MET A 223 8.93 -4.33 -10.62
C MET A 223 8.42 -5.68 -10.10
N LEU A 224 7.79 -5.69 -8.93
CA LEU A 224 7.22 -6.92 -8.34
C LEU A 224 6.00 -7.45 -9.11
N CYS A 225 5.34 -6.62 -9.91
CA CYS A 225 4.24 -7.04 -10.79
C CYS A 225 4.74 -7.56 -12.15
N SER A 226 6.01 -7.41 -12.49
CA SER A 226 6.58 -7.86 -13.76
C SER A 226 6.93 -9.36 -13.76
N GLU A 227 7.24 -9.90 -14.94
CA GLU A 227 7.72 -11.26 -15.11
C GLU A 227 9.12 -11.45 -14.49
N ASP A 228 9.95 -10.41 -14.46
CA ASP A 228 11.29 -10.45 -13.89
C ASP A 228 11.30 -10.80 -12.39
N ALA A 229 10.17 -10.54 -11.70
CA ALA A 229 9.97 -10.88 -10.29
C ALA A 229 9.31 -12.26 -10.06
N ALA A 230 9.18 -13.10 -11.09
CA ALA A 230 8.48 -14.39 -10.99
C ALA A 230 9.10 -15.38 -9.97
N TRP A 231 10.37 -15.21 -9.63
CA TRP A 231 11.06 -16.02 -8.62
C TRP A 231 11.05 -15.40 -7.22
N CYS A 232 10.33 -14.27 -7.02
CA CYS A 232 10.24 -13.57 -5.76
C CYS A 232 8.86 -13.79 -5.15
N THR A 233 8.75 -14.51 -4.03
CA THR A 233 7.50 -14.71 -3.30
C THR A 233 7.74 -14.84 -1.81
N GLY A 234 6.76 -14.41 -0.99
CA GLY A 234 6.82 -14.46 0.47
C GLY A 234 7.77 -13.43 1.10
N GLN A 235 8.27 -12.47 0.33
CA GLN A 235 9.25 -11.50 0.80
C GLN A 235 8.61 -10.20 1.29
N VAL A 236 9.32 -9.54 2.19
CA VAL A 236 9.10 -8.13 2.55
C VAL A 236 10.23 -7.32 1.93
N VAL A 237 9.94 -6.68 0.80
CA VAL A 237 10.96 -5.91 0.07
C VAL A 237 11.05 -4.51 0.64
N CYS A 238 12.26 -4.12 1.05
CA CYS A 238 12.54 -2.81 1.63
C CYS A 238 12.46 -1.70 0.58
N ALA A 239 11.31 -0.99 0.53
CA ALA A 239 11.04 0.14 -0.34
C ALA A 239 11.13 1.48 0.41
N ASN A 240 12.18 1.68 1.21
CA ASN A 240 12.24 2.73 2.23
C ASN A 240 13.49 3.63 2.15
N GLY A 241 14.18 3.60 1.02
CA GLY A 241 15.37 4.43 0.80
C GLY A 241 16.59 4.06 1.66
N GLY A 242 16.56 2.90 2.31
CA GLY A 242 17.61 2.45 3.24
C GLY A 242 17.37 2.87 4.69
N MET A 243 16.13 3.29 5.04
CA MET A 243 15.77 3.62 6.43
C MET A 243 15.86 2.38 7.34
N LEU A 244 15.46 1.23 6.80
CA LEU A 244 15.50 -0.05 7.48
C LEU A 244 16.04 -1.10 6.51
N MET A 245 17.02 -1.88 6.96
CA MET A 245 17.62 -2.97 6.21
C MET A 245 17.31 -4.27 6.95
N LEU A 246 16.33 -5.02 6.43
CA LEU A 246 15.95 -6.33 6.98
C LEU A 246 16.66 -7.46 6.21
N HIS A 247 16.97 -8.53 6.92
CA HIS A 247 17.53 -9.76 6.35
C HIS A 247 16.43 -10.78 6.06
#